data_40db8d9981dad545fd11587a3c0a63ba
#
_entry.id   40db8d9981dad545fd11587a3c0a63ba
#
_cell.length_a   1.000
_cell.length_b   1.000
_cell.length_c   1.000
_cell.angle_alpha   90.00
_cell.angle_beta   90.00
_cell.angle_gamma   90.00
#
_symmetry.space_group_name_H-M   'P 1'
#
loop_
_entity.id
_entity.type
_entity.pdbx_description
1 polymer ?
#
loop_
_entity_poly.entity_id
_entity_poly.type
_entity_poly.pdbx_seq_one_letter_code
_entity_poly.pdbx_strand_id
1 'polypeptide(L)'
;MQALRKSPLYLSILSTSVFVGAIVVAQSAVADPIAAFTAGDLVISTVSAANNGGLNLDTATTIALQEFQLNTDGSASSVGTFSLPQVSSGNNSMISGEYGSASEGILQQSVDGKYLTIMGYGVNANTFNTASLATYGTAALGQTTSLTAANQTGAPVTTVARVVALIGANGSVDTSTALTGVYNQNNPRSVATVDGSSFYISGQASSKTDPTQGVAYATLGATTATVIDNTTDTRVVSIVNNGSGNTLYVSRDVNPSGSGNQNFTNVSTLTNSSGGLPTSAAGLITTHITPPASPFSLGGNNGSINLTAALDNGVNNARNGKFVYLSPEQFFMASSTVMYVADSGQPKNGTAGAAALGEGGLQKWVLANGTWTLAYDLSSGLNLVNNASANAATPTAAGVTGLKGLTGQVVNGQVQLFATSYGLNELSQSYLYGITDNLSATSIAQVSNEQFSILFTDTTGQTMITGIALAPVPEADSYAMILVGLGLMGFMKRRRNKNV
;
A
#
# COMPACT_ATOMS: atom_id res chain seq x y z
N MET A 1 69.38 -2.15 34.89
CA MET A 1 68.14 -1.42 35.16
C MET A 1 67.56 -0.95 33.82
N GLN A 2 66.66 -1.68 33.22
CA GLN A 2 65.93 -1.27 32.06
C GLN A 2 64.44 -1.46 32.35
N ALA A 3 63.67 -0.34 32.27
CA ALA A 3 62.27 -0.32 32.58
C ALA A 3 61.46 -0.82 31.39
N LEU A 4 60.65 -1.83 31.61
CA LEU A 4 59.67 -2.33 30.67
C LEU A 4 58.46 -1.36 30.62
N ARG A 5 58.21 -0.77 29.45
CA ARG A 5 56.99 -0.04 29.14
C ARG A 5 55.86 -1.02 28.87
N LYS A 6 54.78 -0.96 29.64
CA LYS A 6 53.51 -1.66 29.39
C LYS A 6 52.70 -0.85 28.39
N SER A 7 52.36 -1.47 27.25
CA SER A 7 51.35 -0.94 26.32
C SER A 7 49.96 -1.39 26.79
N PRO A 8 48.91 -0.57 26.71
CA PRO A 8 47.56 -0.96 26.98
C PRO A 8 46.99 -1.71 25.78
N LEU A 9 46.49 -2.93 26.00
CA LEU A 9 45.66 -3.68 25.08
C LEU A 9 44.30 -2.96 25.01
N TYR A 10 43.93 -2.48 23.81
CA TYR A 10 42.56 -2.11 23.53
C TYR A 10 41.77 -3.40 23.22
N LEU A 11 40.87 -3.74 24.12
CA LEU A 11 39.90 -4.81 23.95
C LEU A 11 38.72 -4.23 23.14
N SER A 12 38.65 -4.51 21.85
CA SER A 12 37.48 -4.22 21.03
C SER A 12 36.39 -5.23 21.36
N ILE A 13 35.35 -4.76 22.06
CA ILE A 13 34.14 -5.56 22.29
C ILE A 13 33.32 -5.48 20.99
N LEU A 14 33.36 -6.53 20.19
CA LEU A 14 32.37 -6.79 19.15
C LEU A 14 31.07 -7.15 19.86
N SER A 15 30.10 -6.26 19.87
CA SER A 15 28.74 -6.58 20.28
C SER A 15 28.03 -7.28 19.12
N THR A 16 28.08 -8.61 19.11
CA THR A 16 27.17 -9.44 18.33
C THR A 16 25.80 -9.39 18.98
N SER A 17 24.88 -8.61 18.42
CA SER A 17 23.47 -8.63 18.80
C SER A 17 22.85 -9.93 18.25
N VAL A 18 22.73 -10.92 19.10
CA VAL A 18 21.92 -12.11 18.82
C VAL A 18 20.46 -11.70 19.00
N PHE A 19 19.72 -11.53 17.91
CA PHE A 19 18.28 -11.41 17.94
C PHE A 19 17.67 -12.78 18.33
N VAL A 20 17.30 -12.91 19.58
CA VAL A 20 16.39 -13.96 20.03
C VAL A 20 14.99 -13.47 19.68
N GLY A 21 14.37 -14.11 18.70
CA GLY A 21 12.97 -13.83 18.33
C GLY A 21 12.05 -14.13 19.52
N ALA A 22 11.63 -13.09 20.21
CA ALA A 22 10.53 -13.16 21.16
C ALA A 22 9.23 -13.27 20.35
N ILE A 23 8.56 -14.41 20.43
CA ILE A 23 7.16 -14.54 19.98
C ILE A 23 6.34 -13.68 20.95
N VAL A 24 6.06 -12.45 20.57
CA VAL A 24 5.10 -11.63 21.28
C VAL A 24 3.72 -12.11 20.87
N VAL A 25 3.06 -12.85 21.75
CA VAL A 25 1.63 -13.13 21.64
C VAL A 25 0.91 -11.80 21.90
N ALA A 26 0.60 -11.08 20.85
CA ALA A 26 -0.18 -9.87 20.93
C ALA A 26 -1.62 -10.25 21.36
N GLN A 27 -2.00 -9.86 22.56
CA GLN A 27 -3.41 -9.83 22.94
C GLN A 27 -4.12 -8.84 22.03
N SER A 28 -5.25 -9.25 21.44
CA SER A 28 -6.19 -8.38 20.75
C SER A 28 -6.86 -7.45 21.78
N ALA A 29 -6.17 -6.38 22.15
CA ALA A 29 -6.82 -5.25 22.77
C ALA A 29 -7.58 -4.52 21.66
N VAL A 30 -8.86 -4.27 21.87
CA VAL A 30 -9.58 -3.29 21.05
C VAL A 30 -8.80 -1.98 21.21
N ALA A 31 -8.16 -1.54 20.14
CA ALA A 31 -7.35 -0.34 20.21
C ALA A 31 -8.26 0.86 20.53
N ASP A 32 -7.83 1.72 21.43
CA ASP A 32 -8.58 2.92 21.82
C ASP A 32 -8.81 3.83 20.60
N PRO A 33 -9.97 4.51 20.53
CA PRO A 33 -10.21 5.47 19.45
C PRO A 33 -9.23 6.65 19.56
N ILE A 34 -8.56 7.00 18.44
CA ILE A 34 -7.71 8.17 18.35
C ILE A 34 -8.44 9.31 17.64
N ALA A 35 -8.14 10.55 18.05
CA ALA A 35 -8.70 11.77 17.43
C ALA A 35 -7.71 12.48 16.51
N ALA A 36 -6.43 12.11 16.55
CA ALA A 36 -5.35 12.71 15.76
C ALA A 36 -4.21 11.70 15.61
N PHE A 37 -3.39 11.88 14.58
CA PHE A 37 -2.22 11.04 14.28
C PHE A 37 -0.93 11.69 14.77
N THR A 38 0.04 10.86 15.12
CA THR A 38 1.37 11.28 15.56
C THR A 38 2.36 11.19 14.40
N ALA A 39 2.98 12.29 14.04
CA ALA A 39 3.96 12.32 12.95
C ALA A 39 5.12 11.34 13.19
N GLY A 40 5.44 10.55 12.18
CA GLY A 40 6.49 9.53 12.23
C GLY A 40 6.00 8.13 12.62
N ASP A 41 4.77 8.00 13.10
CA ASP A 41 4.14 6.70 13.36
C ASP A 41 3.70 6.04 12.05
N LEU A 42 3.45 4.74 12.09
CA LEU A 42 2.85 3.99 11.00
C LEU A 42 1.33 3.98 11.12
N VAL A 43 0.65 4.07 9.99
CA VAL A 43 -0.80 3.90 9.92
C VAL A 43 -1.11 2.80 8.91
N ILE A 44 -1.88 1.79 9.33
CA ILE A 44 -2.43 0.78 8.43
C ILE A 44 -3.93 1.02 8.22
N SER A 45 -4.40 0.72 7.02
CA SER A 45 -5.84 0.61 6.75
C SER A 45 -6.30 -0.82 6.93
N THR A 46 -7.47 -0.99 7.55
CA THR A 46 -8.04 -2.30 7.82
C THR A 46 -9.53 -2.33 7.50
N VAL A 47 -9.99 -3.52 7.13
CA VAL A 47 -11.41 -3.87 6.99
C VAL A 47 -11.67 -5.14 7.79
N SER A 48 -12.81 -5.24 8.47
CA SER A 48 -13.08 -6.35 9.38
C SER A 48 -14.45 -6.97 9.16
N ALA A 49 -14.49 -8.30 9.16
CA ALA A 49 -15.73 -9.06 9.12
C ALA A 49 -16.57 -8.99 10.39
N ALA A 50 -15.96 -8.65 11.51
CA ALA A 50 -16.59 -8.71 12.84
C ALA A 50 -17.89 -7.87 12.97
N ASN A 51 -18.03 -6.85 12.15
CA ASN A 51 -19.20 -5.97 12.17
C ASN A 51 -20.38 -6.49 11.31
N ASN A 52 -20.21 -7.59 10.59
CA ASN A 52 -21.17 -8.08 9.59
C ASN A 52 -21.76 -9.46 9.91
N GLY A 53 -21.53 -9.99 11.09
CA GLY A 53 -22.13 -11.24 11.54
C GLY A 53 -21.55 -12.52 10.91
N GLY A 54 -20.41 -12.44 10.20
CA GLY A 54 -19.73 -13.60 9.63
C GLY A 54 -18.63 -13.25 8.64
N LEU A 55 -17.86 -14.25 8.22
CA LEU A 55 -16.80 -14.14 7.19
C LEU A 55 -17.40 -14.16 5.77
N ASN A 56 -18.31 -13.25 5.46
CA ASN A 56 -18.89 -13.14 4.13
C ASN A 56 -18.02 -12.22 3.27
N LEU A 57 -17.39 -12.78 2.26
CA LEU A 57 -16.65 -12.04 1.25
C LEU A 57 -17.57 -11.06 0.50
N ASP A 58 -16.95 -10.05 -0.09
CA ASP A 58 -17.58 -9.04 -0.94
C ASP A 58 -18.56 -8.10 -0.20
N THR A 59 -18.66 -8.20 1.13
CA THR A 59 -19.54 -7.36 1.95
C THR A 59 -18.94 -6.00 2.22
N ALA A 60 -19.81 -5.00 2.44
CA ALA A 60 -19.37 -3.68 2.89
C ALA A 60 -18.96 -3.69 4.36
N THR A 61 -17.89 -3.00 4.69
CA THR A 61 -17.41 -2.85 6.07
C THR A 61 -16.83 -1.45 6.31
N THR A 62 -16.81 -1.04 7.56
CA THR A 62 -16.15 0.20 7.95
C THR A 62 -14.65 0.10 7.68
N ILE A 63 -14.08 1.10 7.03
CA ILE A 63 -12.63 1.26 6.94
C ILE A 63 -12.13 1.83 8.25
N ALA A 64 -11.16 1.17 8.88
CA ALA A 64 -10.48 1.67 10.05
C ALA A 64 -9.00 1.91 9.76
N LEU A 65 -8.43 2.95 10.37
CA LEU A 65 -7.02 3.27 10.34
C LEU A 65 -6.45 2.98 11.72
N GLN A 66 -5.48 2.09 11.80
CA GLN A 66 -4.81 1.74 13.06
C GLN A 66 -3.40 2.32 13.07
N GLU A 67 -3.08 3.09 14.11
CA GLU A 67 -1.79 3.75 14.28
C GLU A 67 -0.86 2.90 15.15
N PHE A 68 0.42 2.87 14.76
CA PHE A 68 1.49 2.17 15.47
C PHE A 68 2.69 3.06 15.65
N GLN A 69 3.12 3.22 16.90
CA GLN A 69 4.40 3.83 17.23
C GLN A 69 5.54 2.84 16.94
N LEU A 70 6.55 3.32 16.23
CA LEU A 70 7.79 2.57 16.01
C LEU A 70 8.69 2.72 17.23
N ASN A 71 9.10 1.60 17.81
CA ASN A 71 10.00 1.56 18.94
C ASN A 71 11.47 1.50 18.47
N THR A 72 12.37 1.93 19.34
CA THR A 72 13.82 1.93 19.05
C THR A 72 14.42 0.54 18.88
N ASP A 73 13.76 -0.49 19.36
CA ASP A 73 14.15 -1.90 19.20
C ASP A 73 13.66 -2.53 17.89
N GLY A 74 12.99 -1.75 17.04
CA GLY A 74 12.43 -2.20 15.77
C GLY A 74 11.06 -2.85 15.85
N SER A 75 10.44 -2.93 17.04
CA SER A 75 9.05 -3.37 17.22
C SER A 75 8.08 -2.22 16.97
N ALA A 76 6.78 -2.53 16.94
CA ALA A 76 5.71 -1.54 16.82
C ALA A 76 4.67 -1.74 17.94
N SER A 77 4.20 -0.65 18.51
CA SER A 77 3.17 -0.64 19.56
C SER A 77 1.91 0.02 19.03
N SER A 78 0.76 -0.63 19.17
CA SER A 78 -0.53 -0.03 18.77
C SER A 78 -0.83 1.19 19.63
N VAL A 79 -1.14 2.31 18.99
CA VAL A 79 -1.56 3.57 19.61
C VAL A 79 -3.07 3.63 19.73
N GLY A 80 -3.76 3.34 18.63
CA GLY A 80 -5.22 3.37 18.61
C GLY A 80 -5.79 3.22 17.21
N THR A 81 -7.11 3.38 17.10
CA THR A 81 -7.86 3.19 15.86
C THR A 81 -8.72 4.41 15.54
N PHE A 82 -8.75 4.79 14.26
CA PHE A 82 -9.57 5.84 13.70
C PHE A 82 -10.51 5.25 12.65
N SER A 83 -11.82 5.41 12.81
CA SER A 83 -12.82 4.87 11.85
C SER A 83 -13.30 5.94 10.89
N LEU A 84 -13.37 5.61 9.60
CA LEU A 84 -13.91 6.50 8.59
C LEU A 84 -15.45 6.61 8.69
N PRO A 85 -16.05 7.74 8.23
CA PRO A 85 -17.45 8.06 8.48
C PRO A 85 -18.41 7.10 7.76
N GLN A 86 -19.37 6.58 8.51
CA GLN A 86 -20.48 5.74 8.02
C GLN A 86 -21.78 6.53 7.79
N VAL A 87 -21.73 7.85 7.95
CA VAL A 87 -22.88 8.75 7.75
C VAL A 87 -22.41 9.96 6.96
N SER A 88 -23.18 10.32 5.95
CA SER A 88 -22.93 11.53 5.16
C SER A 88 -23.26 12.79 5.98
N SER A 89 -22.47 13.86 5.83
CA SER A 89 -22.67 15.14 6.50
C SER A 89 -22.24 16.30 5.60
N GLY A 90 -23.15 17.21 5.32
CA GLY A 90 -22.90 18.29 4.37
C GLY A 90 -22.55 17.74 2.99
N ASN A 91 -21.39 18.12 2.46
CA ASN A 91 -20.88 17.61 1.18
C ASN A 91 -20.11 16.30 1.35
N ASN A 92 -19.80 15.88 2.59
CA ASN A 92 -19.07 14.67 2.85
C ASN A 92 -19.95 13.43 2.68
N SER A 93 -19.48 12.45 1.94
CA SER A 93 -20.12 11.15 1.76
C SER A 93 -19.71 10.20 2.87
N MET A 94 -20.58 9.26 3.22
CA MET A 94 -20.18 8.05 3.93
C MET A 94 -19.20 7.25 3.09
N ILE A 95 -18.36 6.41 3.72
CA ILE A 95 -17.38 5.59 3.01
C ILE A 95 -17.23 4.22 3.67
N SER A 96 -17.26 3.17 2.86
CA SER A 96 -17.01 1.78 3.27
C SER A 96 -15.97 1.13 2.36
N GLY A 97 -15.28 0.12 2.87
CA GLY A 97 -14.43 -0.79 2.10
C GLY A 97 -15.12 -2.13 1.85
N GLU A 98 -14.59 -2.94 0.98
CA GLU A 98 -15.02 -4.31 0.72
C GLU A 98 -14.21 -5.29 1.56
N TYR A 99 -14.91 -6.17 2.30
CA TYR A 99 -14.25 -7.25 3.01
C TYR A 99 -13.93 -8.40 2.04
N GLY A 100 -12.68 -8.84 2.02
CA GLY A 100 -12.22 -9.89 1.12
C GLY A 100 -11.54 -9.37 -0.15
N SER A 101 -11.58 -8.06 -0.43
CA SER A 101 -10.90 -7.54 -1.61
C SER A 101 -9.38 -7.47 -1.43
N ALA A 102 -8.66 -8.25 -2.23
CA ALA A 102 -7.21 -8.28 -2.18
C ALA A 102 -6.52 -7.03 -2.78
N SER A 103 -7.24 -6.22 -3.57
CA SER A 103 -6.65 -5.12 -4.34
C SER A 103 -7.07 -3.72 -3.89
N GLU A 104 -7.96 -3.59 -2.91
CA GLU A 104 -8.46 -2.31 -2.39
C GLU A 104 -7.71 -1.82 -1.15
N GLY A 105 -8.03 -0.59 -0.75
CA GLY A 105 -7.65 -0.04 0.55
C GLY A 105 -6.19 0.39 0.66
N ILE A 106 -5.50 0.63 -0.45
CA ILE A 106 -4.16 1.19 -0.46
C ILE A 106 -4.21 2.58 0.19
N LEU A 107 -3.43 2.74 1.26
CA LEU A 107 -3.27 3.98 2.00
C LEU A 107 -2.01 4.70 1.51
N GLN A 108 -2.08 6.01 1.30
CA GLN A 108 -0.92 6.81 0.90
C GLN A 108 -0.88 8.13 1.65
N GLN A 109 0.34 8.62 1.88
CA GLN A 109 0.57 9.96 2.35
C GLN A 109 0.65 10.92 1.16
N SER A 110 0.12 12.15 1.29
CA SER A 110 0.30 13.22 0.29
C SER A 110 1.78 13.60 0.14
N VAL A 111 2.15 14.17 -1.01
CA VAL A 111 3.55 14.56 -1.27
C VAL A 111 4.04 15.62 -0.27
N ASP A 112 3.16 16.51 0.18
CA ASP A 112 3.47 17.53 1.19
C ASP A 112 3.44 16.97 2.64
N GLY A 113 3.10 15.68 2.81
CA GLY A 113 3.08 14.98 4.08
C GLY A 113 1.91 15.29 5.00
N LYS A 114 0.95 16.15 4.61
CA LYS A 114 -0.10 16.66 5.51
C LYS A 114 -1.33 15.76 5.61
N TYR A 115 -1.54 14.89 4.64
CA TYR A 115 -2.74 14.09 4.52
C TYR A 115 -2.44 12.62 4.29
N LEU A 116 -3.33 11.77 4.76
CA LEU A 116 -3.49 10.41 4.25
C LEU A 116 -4.65 10.38 3.25
N THR A 117 -4.55 9.49 2.27
CA THR A 117 -5.59 9.27 1.27
C THR A 117 -5.89 7.78 1.12
N ILE A 118 -7.17 7.47 0.95
CA ILE A 118 -7.68 6.11 0.69
C ILE A 118 -8.96 6.20 -0.13
N MET A 119 -9.26 5.17 -0.91
CA MET A 119 -10.52 5.05 -1.63
C MET A 119 -11.45 4.01 -1.01
N GLY A 120 -12.75 4.19 -1.25
CA GLY A 120 -13.80 3.25 -0.88
C GLY A 120 -15.10 3.56 -1.63
N TYR A 121 -16.20 3.08 -1.08
CA TYR A 121 -17.53 3.12 -1.69
C TYR A 121 -18.48 4.00 -0.87
N GLY A 122 -19.27 4.82 -1.52
CA GLY A 122 -20.22 5.77 -0.94
C GLY A 122 -21.48 5.09 -0.38
N VAL A 123 -21.31 4.14 0.51
CA VAL A 123 -22.40 3.42 1.19
C VAL A 123 -22.11 3.29 2.68
N ASN A 124 -23.18 3.18 3.48
CA ASN A 124 -23.09 2.69 4.85
C ASN A 124 -23.03 1.16 4.82
N ALA A 125 -22.10 0.55 5.52
CA ALA A 125 -21.85 -0.88 5.51
C ALA A 125 -23.08 -1.69 5.89
N ASN A 126 -23.75 -1.35 6.99
CA ASN A 126 -24.93 -2.08 7.45
C ASN A 126 -26.10 -1.93 6.47
N THR A 127 -26.33 -0.73 5.94
CA THR A 127 -27.40 -0.48 4.96
C THR A 127 -27.18 -1.27 3.69
N PHE A 128 -25.95 -1.33 3.17
CA PHE A 128 -25.63 -2.11 1.98
C PHE A 128 -25.86 -3.60 2.22
N ASN A 129 -25.31 -4.16 3.29
CA ASN A 129 -25.36 -5.59 3.59
C ASN A 129 -26.76 -6.13 3.90
N THR A 130 -27.68 -5.25 4.34
CA THR A 130 -29.07 -5.61 4.64
C THR A 130 -30.05 -5.27 3.52
N ALA A 131 -29.60 -4.59 2.47
CA ALA A 131 -30.43 -4.22 1.35
C ALA A 131 -30.83 -5.43 0.49
N SER A 132 -31.96 -5.31 -0.17
CA SER A 132 -32.34 -6.30 -1.17
C SER A 132 -31.45 -6.20 -2.42
N LEU A 133 -31.29 -7.30 -3.16
CA LEU A 133 -30.55 -7.29 -4.43
C LEU A 133 -31.11 -6.28 -5.45
N ALA A 134 -32.42 -6.00 -5.38
CA ALA A 134 -33.05 -5.02 -6.28
C ALA A 134 -32.51 -3.59 -6.05
N THR A 135 -31.97 -3.30 -4.87
CA THR A 135 -31.48 -1.95 -4.54
C THR A 135 -30.19 -1.64 -5.29
N TYR A 136 -29.21 -2.52 -5.28
CA TYR A 136 -27.88 -2.31 -5.84
C TYR A 136 -27.57 -3.20 -7.05
N GLY A 137 -28.42 -4.15 -7.37
CA GLY A 137 -28.23 -5.12 -8.45
C GLY A 137 -27.27 -6.27 -8.12
N THR A 138 -26.60 -6.20 -6.95
CA THR A 138 -25.61 -7.17 -6.49
C THR A 138 -25.52 -7.16 -4.97
N ALA A 139 -25.04 -8.26 -4.39
CA ALA A 139 -24.65 -8.35 -2.98
C ALA A 139 -23.15 -8.09 -2.76
N ALA A 140 -22.34 -8.07 -3.83
CA ALA A 140 -20.91 -7.82 -3.78
C ALA A 140 -20.63 -6.31 -3.96
N LEU A 141 -19.98 -5.68 -2.98
CA LEU A 141 -19.78 -4.24 -2.96
C LEU A 141 -19.00 -3.74 -4.18
N GLY A 142 -17.91 -4.42 -4.55
CA GLY A 142 -17.09 -4.08 -5.71
C GLY A 142 -17.86 -4.16 -7.04
N GLN A 143 -18.87 -5.01 -7.14
CA GLN A 143 -19.67 -5.17 -8.34
C GLN A 143 -20.81 -4.14 -8.48
N THR A 144 -20.94 -3.22 -7.54
CA THR A 144 -21.92 -2.13 -7.63
C THR A 144 -21.64 -1.20 -8.79
N THR A 145 -22.69 -0.70 -9.45
CA THR A 145 -22.52 0.27 -10.52
C THR A 145 -22.10 1.64 -9.97
N SER A 146 -21.11 2.25 -10.62
CA SER A 146 -20.76 3.67 -10.43
C SER A 146 -21.40 4.59 -11.46
N LEU A 147 -22.12 4.03 -12.45
CA LEU A 147 -22.82 4.81 -13.46
C LEU A 147 -24.08 5.46 -12.89
N THR A 148 -24.38 6.65 -13.33
CA THR A 148 -25.67 7.30 -13.03
C THR A 148 -26.82 6.56 -13.74
N ALA A 149 -28.04 6.71 -13.24
CA ALA A 149 -29.22 6.06 -13.84
C ALA A 149 -29.37 6.34 -15.34
N ALA A 150 -28.94 7.54 -15.80
CA ALA A 150 -29.00 7.91 -17.22
C ALA A 150 -28.02 7.09 -18.10
N ASN A 151 -26.98 6.53 -17.53
CA ASN A 151 -25.93 5.80 -18.25
C ASN A 151 -25.99 4.27 -18.00
N GLN A 152 -26.99 3.80 -17.25
CA GLN A 152 -27.17 2.35 -16.99
C GLN A 152 -27.95 1.70 -18.14
N THR A 153 -27.58 0.47 -18.46
CA THR A 153 -28.35 -0.41 -19.34
C THR A 153 -29.13 -1.39 -18.49
N GLY A 154 -30.46 -1.42 -18.66
CA GLY A 154 -31.35 -2.29 -17.89
C GLY A 154 -32.18 -1.54 -16.83
N ALA A 155 -32.69 -2.27 -15.83
CA ALA A 155 -33.44 -1.66 -14.74
C ALA A 155 -32.53 -0.78 -13.87
N PRO A 156 -32.90 0.48 -13.59
CA PRO A 156 -32.09 1.35 -12.75
C PRO A 156 -31.89 0.77 -11.35
N VAL A 157 -30.66 0.75 -10.88
CA VAL A 157 -30.28 0.43 -9.51
C VAL A 157 -29.59 1.62 -8.87
N THR A 158 -29.40 1.58 -7.55
CA THR A 158 -28.71 2.66 -6.83
C THR A 158 -27.26 2.75 -7.29
N THR A 159 -26.87 3.93 -7.76
CA THR A 159 -25.48 4.25 -8.07
C THR A 159 -24.65 4.34 -6.79
N VAL A 160 -23.51 3.66 -6.77
CA VAL A 160 -22.56 3.73 -5.67
C VAL A 160 -21.32 4.48 -6.14
N ALA A 161 -21.12 5.68 -5.62
CA ALA A 161 -19.94 6.48 -5.93
C ALA A 161 -18.66 5.81 -5.41
N ARG A 162 -17.53 6.05 -6.09
CA ARG A 162 -16.19 5.75 -5.61
C ARG A 162 -15.69 6.98 -4.87
N VAL A 163 -15.48 6.86 -3.57
CA VAL A 163 -15.21 7.98 -2.67
C VAL A 163 -13.73 8.06 -2.35
N VAL A 164 -13.18 9.26 -2.41
CA VAL A 164 -11.83 9.56 -1.90
C VAL A 164 -12.00 10.12 -0.48
N ALA A 165 -11.30 9.54 0.49
CA ALA A 165 -11.12 10.13 1.81
C ALA A 165 -9.75 10.83 1.87
N LEU A 166 -9.76 12.11 2.24
CA LEU A 166 -8.61 12.94 2.55
C LEU A 166 -8.59 13.16 4.06
N ILE A 167 -7.55 12.68 4.75
CA ILE A 167 -7.52 12.60 6.21
C ILE A 167 -6.33 13.41 6.71
N GLY A 168 -6.59 14.46 7.48
CA GLY A 168 -5.57 15.32 8.08
C GLY A 168 -4.99 14.75 9.37
N ALA A 169 -3.81 15.23 9.77
CA ALA A 169 -3.13 14.80 11.01
C ALA A 169 -3.98 15.02 12.27
N ASN A 170 -4.86 16.01 12.26
CA ASN A 170 -5.78 16.33 13.35
C ASN A 170 -7.05 15.46 13.37
N GLY A 171 -7.12 14.40 12.54
CA GLY A 171 -8.30 13.55 12.39
C GLY A 171 -9.44 14.15 11.58
N SER A 172 -9.24 15.30 10.92
CA SER A 172 -10.23 15.82 9.96
C SER A 172 -10.36 14.87 8.78
N VAL A 173 -11.58 14.65 8.31
CA VAL A 173 -11.86 13.80 7.14
C VAL A 173 -12.71 14.57 6.15
N ASP A 174 -12.22 14.70 4.92
CA ASP A 174 -12.97 15.19 3.76
C ASP A 174 -13.25 14.02 2.82
N THR A 175 -14.52 13.73 2.62
CA THR A 175 -15.04 12.72 1.69
C THR A 175 -15.99 13.35 0.65
N SER A 176 -15.82 14.64 0.38
CA SER A 176 -16.63 15.37 -0.59
C SER A 176 -16.38 14.96 -2.04
N THR A 177 -15.22 14.34 -2.32
CA THR A 177 -14.90 13.79 -3.65
C THR A 177 -15.53 12.40 -3.79
N ALA A 178 -16.74 12.37 -4.34
CA ALA A 178 -17.56 11.17 -4.50
C ALA A 178 -17.90 10.94 -5.99
N LEU A 179 -17.10 10.12 -6.64
CA LEU A 179 -16.99 10.01 -8.09
C LEU A 179 -17.96 8.99 -8.67
N THR A 180 -18.69 9.37 -9.68
CA THR A 180 -19.48 8.48 -10.55
C THR A 180 -18.79 8.32 -11.90
N GLY A 181 -19.04 7.19 -12.58
CA GLY A 181 -18.48 6.93 -13.91
C GLY A 181 -17.03 6.50 -13.92
N VAL A 182 -16.48 6.05 -12.77
CA VAL A 182 -15.17 5.41 -12.67
C VAL A 182 -15.30 4.06 -11.99
N TYR A 183 -14.45 3.10 -12.39
CA TYR A 183 -14.35 1.74 -11.82
C TYR A 183 -15.72 1.05 -11.72
N ASN A 184 -16.48 1.13 -12.82
CA ASN A 184 -17.82 0.57 -12.86
C ASN A 184 -17.82 -0.95 -12.67
N GLN A 185 -18.59 -1.42 -11.70
CA GLN A 185 -18.74 -2.84 -11.35
C GLN A 185 -17.41 -3.54 -10.98
N ASN A 186 -16.44 -2.77 -10.45
CA ASN A 186 -15.19 -3.29 -9.93
C ASN A 186 -14.53 -2.27 -8.96
N ASN A 187 -13.27 -2.47 -8.62
CA ASN A 187 -12.58 -1.95 -7.45
C ASN A 187 -11.90 -0.59 -7.67
N PRO A 188 -12.15 0.41 -6.82
CA PRO A 188 -11.20 1.50 -6.59
C PRO A 188 -10.00 0.95 -5.82
N ARG A 189 -8.76 1.30 -6.22
CA ARG A 189 -7.56 0.68 -5.66
C ARG A 189 -6.69 1.63 -4.86
N SER A 190 -6.30 2.74 -5.46
CA SER A 190 -5.42 3.72 -4.79
C SER A 190 -5.73 5.16 -5.16
N VAL A 191 -5.23 6.08 -4.36
CA VAL A 191 -5.33 7.52 -4.59
C VAL A 191 -4.07 8.22 -4.12
N ALA A 192 -3.56 9.13 -4.93
CA ALA A 192 -2.41 9.99 -4.64
C ALA A 192 -2.77 11.46 -4.83
N THR A 193 -2.19 12.32 -4.00
CA THR A 193 -2.36 13.76 -4.07
C THR A 193 -1.05 14.48 -3.75
N VAL A 194 -0.88 15.68 -4.25
CA VAL A 194 0.23 16.54 -3.84
C VAL A 194 -0.06 17.18 -2.49
N ASP A 195 -1.24 17.81 -2.37
CA ASP A 195 -1.60 18.72 -1.28
C ASP A 195 -3.10 18.66 -0.88
N GLY A 196 -3.82 17.65 -1.36
CA GLY A 196 -5.26 17.49 -1.13
C GLY A 196 -6.17 18.28 -2.08
N SER A 197 -5.66 19.16 -2.93
CA SER A 197 -6.50 19.96 -3.85
C SER A 197 -6.97 19.19 -5.08
N SER A 198 -6.26 18.13 -5.45
CA SER A 198 -6.58 17.24 -6.57
C SER A 198 -6.01 15.84 -6.36
N PHE A 199 -6.57 14.88 -7.07
CA PHE A 199 -6.31 13.47 -6.87
C PHE A 199 -6.03 12.76 -8.18
N TYR A 200 -5.06 11.84 -8.16
CA TYR A 200 -4.87 10.78 -9.13
C TYR A 200 -5.35 9.49 -8.51
N ILE A 201 -6.27 8.82 -9.16
CA ILE A 201 -6.90 7.60 -8.65
C ILE A 201 -6.66 6.45 -9.60
N SER A 202 -6.63 5.24 -9.09
CA SER A 202 -6.52 4.02 -9.90
C SER A 202 -7.56 3.00 -9.53
N GLY A 203 -7.90 2.15 -10.48
CA GLY A 203 -8.83 1.05 -10.26
C GLY A 203 -9.11 0.25 -11.53
N GLN A 204 -9.86 -0.82 -11.32
CA GLN A 204 -10.32 -1.74 -12.35
C GLN A 204 -11.81 -1.51 -12.60
N ALA A 205 -12.27 -1.82 -13.80
CA ALA A 205 -13.69 -1.88 -14.15
C ALA A 205 -14.10 -3.28 -14.61
N SER A 206 -15.37 -3.46 -14.96
CA SER A 206 -16.00 -4.76 -15.24
C SER A 206 -15.31 -5.61 -16.31
N SER A 207 -14.60 -4.99 -17.23
CA SER A 207 -13.90 -5.69 -18.31
C SER A 207 -12.59 -4.98 -18.69
N LYS A 208 -11.72 -5.69 -19.40
CA LYS A 208 -10.43 -5.16 -19.88
C LYS A 208 -10.55 -3.98 -20.86
N THR A 209 -11.74 -3.79 -21.44
CA THR A 209 -12.02 -2.72 -22.41
C THR A 209 -12.97 -1.65 -21.88
N ASP A 210 -13.36 -1.75 -20.61
CA ASP A 210 -14.24 -0.75 -19.97
C ASP A 210 -13.53 0.61 -19.89
N PRO A 211 -14.11 1.68 -20.41
CA PRO A 211 -13.46 2.99 -20.43
C PRO A 211 -13.35 3.66 -19.04
N THR A 212 -13.99 3.10 -18.02
CA THR A 212 -14.00 3.67 -16.66
C THR A 212 -12.88 3.18 -15.77
N GLN A 213 -11.98 2.31 -16.29
CA GLN A 213 -10.84 1.74 -15.56
C GLN A 213 -9.56 2.57 -15.70
N GLY A 214 -8.52 2.14 -15.00
CA GLY A 214 -7.16 2.65 -15.14
C GLY A 214 -6.87 3.82 -14.21
N VAL A 215 -6.24 4.88 -14.74
CA VAL A 215 -5.89 6.08 -13.98
C VAL A 215 -6.82 7.23 -14.34
N ALA A 216 -7.38 7.90 -13.34
CA ALA A 216 -8.19 9.09 -13.55
C ALA A 216 -7.73 10.25 -12.65
N TYR A 217 -8.10 11.47 -13.06
CA TYR A 217 -7.83 12.73 -12.37
C TYR A 217 -9.14 13.37 -11.92
N ALA A 218 -9.15 13.88 -10.69
CA ALA A 218 -10.27 14.64 -10.12
C ALA A 218 -9.77 15.76 -9.21
N THR A 219 -10.54 16.85 -9.10
CA THR A 219 -10.30 17.90 -8.09
C THR A 219 -11.05 17.59 -6.80
N LEU A 220 -10.65 18.21 -5.70
CA LEU A 220 -11.37 18.12 -4.43
C LEU A 220 -12.83 18.53 -4.60
N GLY A 221 -13.76 17.75 -4.05
CA GLY A 221 -15.20 17.97 -4.15
C GLY A 221 -15.84 17.59 -5.49
N ALA A 222 -15.08 17.02 -6.42
CA ALA A 222 -15.61 16.57 -7.70
C ALA A 222 -16.56 15.37 -7.55
N THR A 223 -17.56 15.29 -8.43
CA THR A 223 -18.49 14.15 -8.55
C THR A 223 -18.21 13.28 -9.76
N THR A 224 -17.29 13.69 -10.63
CA THR A 224 -16.81 12.95 -11.80
C THR A 224 -15.30 13.10 -11.91
N ALA A 225 -14.67 12.18 -12.62
CA ALA A 225 -13.23 12.23 -12.89
C ALA A 225 -12.95 12.14 -14.40
N THR A 226 -11.79 12.61 -14.81
CA THR A 226 -11.27 12.45 -16.17
C THR A 226 -10.35 11.25 -16.23
N VAL A 227 -10.70 10.19 -16.95
CA VAL A 227 -9.81 9.07 -17.21
C VAL A 227 -8.66 9.54 -18.10
N ILE A 228 -7.44 9.43 -17.60
CA ILE A 228 -6.22 9.85 -18.30
C ILE A 228 -5.48 8.69 -18.96
N ASP A 229 -5.63 7.49 -18.41
CA ASP A 229 -5.08 6.25 -18.95
C ASP A 229 -6.01 5.10 -18.58
N ASN A 230 -6.58 4.43 -19.56
CA ASN A 230 -7.55 3.34 -19.34
C ASN A 230 -6.91 1.94 -19.39
N THR A 231 -5.61 1.85 -19.15
CA THR A 231 -4.91 0.54 -19.12
C THR A 231 -5.49 -0.36 -18.03
N THR A 232 -5.82 -1.58 -18.43
CA THR A 232 -6.36 -2.59 -17.51
C THR A 232 -5.34 -2.99 -16.45
N ASP A 233 -5.84 -3.51 -15.34
CA ASP A 233 -5.05 -4.02 -14.21
C ASP A 233 -4.02 -3.04 -13.64
N THR A 234 -4.39 -1.76 -13.64
CA THR A 234 -3.65 -0.71 -12.96
C THR A 234 -3.82 -0.88 -11.45
N ARG A 235 -2.70 -0.95 -10.72
CA ARG A 235 -2.69 -1.23 -9.28
C ARG A 235 -2.62 0.06 -8.47
N VAL A 236 -1.45 0.63 -8.36
CA VAL A 236 -1.21 1.79 -7.50
C VAL A 236 -0.72 2.97 -8.32
N VAL A 237 -1.33 4.14 -8.10
CA VAL A 237 -0.77 5.42 -8.52
C VAL A 237 -0.06 6.05 -7.34
N SER A 238 1.07 6.71 -7.58
CA SER A 238 1.79 7.48 -6.57
C SER A 238 2.45 8.70 -7.21
N ILE A 239 2.54 9.80 -6.47
CA ILE A 239 3.24 10.99 -6.92
C ILE A 239 4.54 11.08 -6.16
N VAL A 240 5.64 11.17 -6.90
CA VAL A 240 6.98 11.28 -6.35
C VAL A 240 7.58 12.64 -6.71
N ASN A 241 8.04 13.36 -5.71
CA ASN A 241 8.85 14.56 -5.91
C ASN A 241 10.33 14.13 -5.97
N ASN A 242 10.95 14.30 -7.14
CA ASN A 242 12.34 13.94 -7.37
C ASN A 242 13.32 15.12 -7.21
N GLY A 243 12.87 16.22 -6.61
CA GLY A 243 13.64 17.45 -6.47
C GLY A 243 13.58 18.38 -7.69
N SER A 244 13.17 17.87 -8.85
CA SER A 244 12.97 18.67 -10.07
C SER A 244 11.49 18.93 -10.35
N GLY A 245 10.59 18.28 -9.60
CA GLY A 245 9.15 18.38 -9.74
C GLY A 245 8.44 17.09 -9.35
N ASN A 246 7.12 17.12 -9.47
CA ASN A 246 6.25 15.98 -9.20
C ASN A 246 6.07 15.13 -10.46
N THR A 247 6.24 13.84 -10.35
CA THR A 247 6.02 12.85 -11.40
C THR A 247 4.99 11.83 -10.94
N LEU A 248 4.02 11.51 -11.79
CA LEU A 248 3.04 10.46 -11.53
C LEU A 248 3.63 9.11 -11.93
N TYR A 249 3.66 8.19 -11.00
CA TYR A 249 4.06 6.80 -11.19
C TYR A 249 2.85 5.89 -11.09
N VAL A 250 2.89 4.77 -11.77
CA VAL A 250 1.83 3.77 -11.76
C VAL A 250 2.41 2.37 -11.81
N SER A 251 1.94 1.49 -10.95
CA SER A 251 2.19 0.06 -11.05
C SER A 251 1.06 -0.67 -11.78
N ARG A 252 1.39 -1.70 -12.54
CA ARG A 252 0.46 -2.47 -13.35
C ARG A 252 0.83 -3.94 -13.33
N ASP A 253 -0.18 -4.77 -13.22
CA ASP A 253 -0.03 -6.23 -13.32
C ASP A 253 -0.67 -6.74 -14.62
N VAL A 254 -0.36 -6.07 -15.70
CA VAL A 254 -0.87 -6.45 -17.02
C VAL A 254 -0.13 -7.66 -17.51
N ASN A 255 -0.84 -8.78 -17.62
CA ASN A 255 -0.42 -9.91 -18.42
C ASN A 255 -1.01 -9.74 -19.83
N PRO A 256 -0.25 -9.31 -20.83
CA PRO A 256 -0.75 -9.31 -22.19
C PRO A 256 -0.99 -10.76 -22.57
N SER A 257 -2.26 -11.13 -22.63
CA SER A 257 -2.71 -12.44 -23.07
C SER A 257 -2.19 -12.74 -24.47
N GLY A 258 -1.30 -13.69 -24.58
CA GLY A 258 -0.81 -14.15 -25.87
C GLY A 258 0.43 -14.98 -25.68
N SER A 259 0.41 -16.17 -26.21
CA SER A 259 1.48 -17.12 -26.26
C SER A 259 2.87 -16.48 -26.43
N GLY A 260 3.63 -16.41 -25.36
CA GLY A 260 5.09 -16.30 -25.39
C GLY A 260 5.72 -14.91 -25.34
N ASN A 261 5.02 -13.82 -25.56
CA ASN A 261 5.56 -12.46 -25.45
C ASN A 261 4.80 -11.69 -24.37
N GLN A 262 5.43 -11.59 -23.22
CA GLN A 262 4.78 -11.02 -22.06
C GLN A 262 5.49 -9.73 -21.71
N ASN A 263 4.96 -8.65 -22.24
CA ASN A 263 5.37 -7.31 -21.87
C ASN A 263 4.75 -6.98 -20.52
N PHE A 264 5.41 -7.34 -19.43
CA PHE A 264 5.00 -6.87 -18.11
C PHE A 264 5.41 -5.43 -17.97
N THR A 265 4.43 -4.61 -17.65
CA THR A 265 4.67 -3.27 -17.20
C THR A 265 4.67 -3.28 -15.69
N ASN A 266 5.82 -3.31 -15.05
CA ASN A 266 5.92 -3.32 -13.60
C ASN A 266 5.58 -1.93 -13.05
N VAL A 267 6.46 -0.96 -13.23
CA VAL A 267 6.21 0.44 -12.87
C VAL A 267 6.46 1.33 -14.09
N SER A 268 5.63 2.35 -14.26
CA SER A 268 5.74 3.33 -15.34
C SER A 268 5.54 4.73 -14.79
N THR A 269 6.02 5.73 -15.52
CA THR A 269 5.63 7.12 -15.30
C THR A 269 4.60 7.56 -16.31
N LEU A 270 3.69 8.43 -15.85
CA LEU A 270 2.71 9.12 -16.67
C LEU A 270 2.97 10.62 -16.58
N THR A 271 3.26 11.25 -17.70
CA THR A 271 3.52 12.68 -17.79
C THR A 271 2.72 13.31 -18.94
N ASN A 272 2.51 14.61 -18.86
CA ASN A 272 2.02 15.36 -20.02
C ASN A 272 3.17 15.69 -20.99
N SER A 273 2.88 16.27 -22.13
CA SER A 273 3.88 16.65 -23.14
C SER A 273 4.92 17.67 -22.66
N SER A 274 4.66 18.36 -21.54
CA SER A 274 5.58 19.30 -20.90
C SER A 274 6.41 18.64 -19.78
N GLY A 275 6.23 17.33 -19.53
CA GLY A 275 6.92 16.59 -18.46
C GLY A 275 6.27 16.70 -17.07
N GLY A 276 5.15 17.44 -16.92
CA GLY A 276 4.44 17.60 -15.66
C GLY A 276 3.34 16.55 -15.44
N LEU A 277 2.62 16.71 -14.34
CA LEU A 277 1.48 15.86 -13.99
C LEU A 277 0.35 15.97 -15.03
N PRO A 278 -0.15 14.86 -15.61
CA PRO A 278 -1.18 14.88 -16.64
C PRO A 278 -2.58 15.06 -16.01
N THR A 279 -3.43 15.88 -16.61
CA THR A 279 -4.83 16.06 -16.20
C THR A 279 -5.84 15.57 -17.23
N SER A 280 -5.34 15.07 -18.36
CA SER A 280 -6.14 14.50 -19.46
C SER A 280 -5.35 13.45 -20.22
N ALA A 281 -6.02 12.65 -21.02
CA ALA A 281 -5.38 11.68 -21.92
C ALA A 281 -4.67 12.35 -23.10
N ALA A 282 -5.02 13.60 -23.43
CA ALA A 282 -4.40 14.32 -24.53
C ALA A 282 -2.92 14.65 -24.22
N GLY A 283 -2.03 14.18 -25.07
CA GLY A 283 -0.58 14.38 -24.89
C GLY A 283 0.02 13.57 -23.73
N LEU A 284 -0.66 12.53 -23.27
CA LEU A 284 -0.12 11.61 -22.26
C LEU A 284 1.12 10.89 -22.83
N ILE A 285 2.19 10.88 -22.03
CA ILE A 285 3.42 10.13 -22.29
C ILE A 285 3.57 9.09 -21.18
N THR A 286 3.62 7.82 -21.57
CA THR A 286 3.90 6.70 -20.69
C THR A 286 5.35 6.26 -20.92
N THR A 287 6.13 6.22 -19.84
CA THR A 287 7.51 5.70 -19.88
C THR A 287 7.62 4.51 -18.95
N HIS A 288 7.91 3.36 -19.50
CA HIS A 288 8.15 2.14 -18.73
C HIS A 288 9.52 2.21 -18.07
N ILE A 289 9.57 2.15 -16.76
CA ILE A 289 10.84 2.25 -16.01
C ILE A 289 11.32 0.90 -15.48
N THR A 290 10.39 0.00 -15.21
CA THR A 290 10.70 -1.39 -14.89
C THR A 290 9.68 -2.28 -15.57
N PRO A 291 10.06 -3.34 -16.00
CA PRO A 291 11.21 -3.93 -16.57
C PRO A 291 11.24 -3.84 -18.06
N PRO A 292 12.24 -4.56 -18.60
CA PRO A 292 12.34 -4.77 -20.00
C PRO A 292 11.07 -5.41 -20.57
N ALA A 293 10.90 -5.19 -21.85
CA ALA A 293 9.86 -5.80 -22.68
C ALA A 293 9.97 -7.33 -22.80
N SER A 294 10.92 -7.96 -22.14
CA SER A 294 11.13 -9.41 -22.16
C SER A 294 10.97 -10.00 -20.78
N PRO A 295 10.22 -11.10 -20.63
CA PRO A 295 10.08 -11.81 -19.37
C PRO A 295 11.45 -12.34 -18.93
N PHE A 296 11.65 -12.39 -17.63
CA PHE A 296 12.83 -12.98 -17.03
C PHE A 296 12.77 -14.49 -17.14
N SER A 297 13.88 -15.12 -17.52
CA SER A 297 13.99 -16.57 -17.56
C SER A 297 14.47 -17.09 -16.21
N LEU A 298 13.70 -17.97 -15.58
CA LEU A 298 14.18 -18.77 -14.44
C LEU A 298 15.18 -19.81 -14.93
N GLY A 299 16.38 -19.82 -14.34
CA GLY A 299 17.40 -20.79 -14.64
C GLY A 299 18.28 -20.50 -15.85
N GLY A 300 18.09 -19.43 -16.56
CA GLY A 300 19.05 -18.89 -17.52
C GLY A 300 19.98 -17.88 -16.86
N ASN A 301 21.19 -17.79 -17.29
CA ASN A 301 22.27 -16.91 -16.83
C ASN A 301 21.96 -15.40 -16.75
N ASN A 302 20.73 -15.02 -16.67
CA ASN A 302 20.30 -13.67 -16.31
C ASN A 302 20.39 -13.47 -14.80
N GLY A 303 21.59 -13.66 -14.28
CA GLY A 303 21.96 -13.60 -12.89
C GLY A 303 21.67 -12.29 -12.17
N SER A 304 20.78 -11.50 -12.68
CA SER A 304 20.33 -10.25 -12.08
C SER A 304 19.10 -10.41 -11.21
N ILE A 305 18.43 -11.55 -11.25
CA ILE A 305 17.22 -11.76 -10.47
C ILE A 305 17.44 -12.93 -9.55
N ASN A 306 17.64 -12.63 -8.30
CA ASN A 306 17.67 -13.61 -7.25
C ASN A 306 16.26 -14.09 -6.83
N LEU A 307 15.29 -13.96 -7.66
CA LEU A 307 14.11 -14.82 -7.57
C LEU A 307 14.52 -16.30 -7.56
N THR A 308 15.64 -16.64 -8.21
CA THR A 308 16.28 -17.95 -8.09
C THR A 308 16.72 -18.30 -6.67
N ALA A 309 17.17 -17.39 -5.85
CA ALA A 309 17.57 -17.72 -4.48
C ALA A 309 16.35 -17.89 -3.57
N ALA A 310 15.29 -17.11 -3.77
CA ALA A 310 14.02 -17.32 -3.08
C ALA A 310 13.33 -18.61 -3.53
N LEU A 311 13.59 -19.05 -4.77
CA LEU A 311 13.06 -20.28 -5.36
C LEU A 311 13.96 -21.49 -5.16
N ASP A 312 15.18 -21.31 -4.72
CA ASP A 312 16.20 -22.36 -4.58
C ASP A 312 15.99 -23.26 -3.33
N ASN A 313 14.83 -23.12 -2.69
CA ASN A 313 14.40 -24.03 -1.64
C ASN A 313 13.87 -25.39 -2.16
N GLY A 314 14.25 -25.77 -3.37
CA GLY A 314 13.89 -27.07 -3.98
C GLY A 314 12.58 -27.09 -4.76
N VAL A 315 11.88 -25.97 -4.88
CA VAL A 315 10.61 -25.86 -5.64
C VAL A 315 10.85 -25.50 -7.11
N ASN A 316 12.08 -25.30 -7.47
CA ASN A 316 12.54 -24.77 -8.77
C ASN A 316 12.17 -25.65 -10.00
N ASN A 317 11.77 -26.88 -9.78
CA ASN A 317 11.56 -27.84 -10.86
C ASN A 317 10.30 -27.62 -11.68
N ALA A 318 9.32 -26.87 -11.16
CA ALA A 318 8.05 -26.67 -11.84
C ALA A 318 8.11 -25.62 -12.96
N ARG A 319 9.10 -24.72 -12.92
CA ARG A 319 9.26 -23.66 -13.92
C ARG A 319 10.63 -23.62 -14.60
N ASN A 320 11.41 -24.66 -14.52
CA ASN A 320 12.68 -24.74 -15.22
C ASN A 320 12.52 -24.36 -16.70
N GLY A 321 13.11 -23.24 -17.09
CA GLY A 321 12.94 -22.67 -18.43
C GLY A 321 11.67 -21.86 -18.67
N LYS A 322 10.86 -21.56 -17.65
CA LYS A 322 9.70 -20.68 -17.75
C LYS A 322 10.00 -19.29 -17.18
N PHE A 323 9.15 -18.35 -17.53
CA PHE A 323 9.30 -16.96 -17.17
C PHE A 323 8.73 -16.66 -15.80
N VAL A 324 9.38 -15.79 -15.05
CA VAL A 324 8.85 -15.20 -13.80
C VAL A 324 8.03 -13.98 -14.16
N TYR A 325 6.89 -13.88 -13.55
CA TYR A 325 5.99 -12.76 -13.70
C TYR A 325 6.08 -11.90 -12.46
N LEU A 326 6.45 -10.64 -12.64
CA LEU A 326 6.40 -9.65 -11.59
C LEU A 326 4.95 -9.20 -11.39
N SER A 327 4.50 -9.14 -10.15
CA SER A 327 3.15 -8.72 -9.76
C SER A 327 3.22 -7.50 -8.85
N PRO A 328 3.55 -6.32 -9.44
CA PRO A 328 3.80 -5.12 -8.68
C PRO A 328 2.53 -4.58 -8.05
N GLU A 329 2.65 -4.23 -6.79
CA GLU A 329 1.65 -3.51 -6.02
C GLU A 329 2.17 -2.11 -5.68
N GLN A 330 2.25 -1.74 -4.41
CA GLN A 330 2.78 -0.44 -4.01
C GLN A 330 4.31 -0.39 -4.14
N PHE A 331 4.84 0.81 -4.35
CA PHE A 331 6.27 1.04 -4.47
C PHE A 331 6.71 2.26 -3.66
N PHE A 332 7.99 2.30 -3.30
CA PHE A 332 8.61 3.35 -2.52
C PHE A 332 9.92 3.81 -3.18
N MET A 333 10.03 5.12 -3.46
CA MET A 333 11.26 5.72 -3.98
C MET A 333 12.16 6.14 -2.82
N ALA A 334 13.22 5.39 -2.57
CA ALA A 334 14.18 5.73 -1.52
C ALA A 334 15.15 6.84 -1.95
N SER A 335 15.37 6.99 -3.25
CA SER A 335 16.12 8.09 -3.85
C SER A 335 15.72 8.24 -5.32
N SER A 336 16.27 9.23 -6.03
CA SER A 336 16.08 9.35 -7.49
C SER A 336 16.61 8.15 -8.29
N THR A 337 17.38 7.26 -7.66
CA THR A 337 18.04 6.12 -8.32
C THR A 337 17.76 4.78 -7.64
N VAL A 338 17.00 4.74 -6.56
CA VAL A 338 16.65 3.49 -5.84
C VAL A 338 15.16 3.46 -5.56
N MET A 339 14.52 2.40 -6.04
CA MET A 339 13.10 2.14 -5.84
C MET A 339 12.89 0.73 -5.27
N TYR A 340 11.96 0.60 -4.34
CA TYR A 340 11.45 -0.68 -3.85
C TYR A 340 10.04 -0.90 -4.37
N VAL A 341 9.71 -2.14 -4.75
CA VAL A 341 8.38 -2.53 -5.24
C VAL A 341 7.90 -3.74 -4.47
N ALA A 342 6.73 -3.62 -3.86
CA ALA A 342 6.03 -4.76 -3.28
C ALA A 342 5.54 -5.67 -4.41
N ASP A 343 5.89 -6.95 -4.35
CA ASP A 343 5.44 -7.97 -5.29
C ASP A 343 4.50 -8.94 -4.59
N SER A 344 3.29 -9.05 -5.08
CA SER A 344 2.26 -9.92 -4.50
C SER A 344 2.45 -11.41 -4.84
N GLY A 345 3.38 -11.74 -5.71
CA GLY A 345 3.64 -13.10 -6.16
C GLY A 345 2.67 -13.59 -7.23
N GLN A 346 2.96 -14.76 -7.77
CA GLN A 346 2.13 -15.43 -8.78
C GLN A 346 1.80 -16.85 -8.35
N PRO A 347 0.61 -17.31 -8.66
CA PRO A 347 -0.56 -16.57 -9.12
C PRO A 347 -1.33 -15.99 -7.94
N LYS A 348 -1.91 -14.86 -8.18
CA LYS A 348 -2.94 -14.29 -7.31
C LYS A 348 -4.19 -15.13 -7.43
N ASN A 349 -4.87 -15.38 -6.30
CA ASN A 349 -6.14 -16.12 -6.26
C ASN A 349 -6.08 -17.43 -7.05
N GLY A 350 -4.91 -18.01 -7.12
CA GLY A 350 -4.68 -19.16 -7.97
C GLY A 350 -5.15 -20.47 -7.37
N THR A 351 -5.47 -21.39 -8.25
CA THR A 351 -5.50 -22.80 -7.89
C THR A 351 -4.16 -23.19 -7.29
N ALA A 352 -4.24 -23.97 -6.27
CA ALA A 352 -3.15 -24.43 -5.45
C ALA A 352 -1.85 -24.81 -6.20
N GLY A 353 -1.86 -25.33 -7.41
CA GLY A 353 -0.66 -25.73 -8.13
C GLY A 353 0.27 -24.60 -8.61
N ALA A 354 -0.10 -23.38 -8.42
CA ALA A 354 0.59 -22.27 -9.05
C ALA A 354 1.25 -21.29 -8.07
N ALA A 355 0.79 -21.20 -6.82
CA ALA A 355 1.45 -20.41 -5.77
C ALA A 355 2.73 -21.08 -5.21
N ALA A 356 3.16 -22.16 -5.84
CA ALA A 356 4.26 -23.00 -5.39
C ALA A 356 5.64 -22.35 -5.46
N LEU A 357 5.72 -21.05 -5.80
CA LEU A 357 6.99 -20.59 -6.34
C LEU A 357 7.66 -19.54 -5.48
N GLY A 358 6.99 -19.04 -4.44
CA GLY A 358 7.60 -18.04 -3.56
C GLY A 358 8.15 -16.84 -4.36
N GLU A 359 7.42 -16.40 -5.38
CA GLU A 359 7.86 -15.35 -6.28
C GLU A 359 7.62 -13.95 -5.73
N GLY A 360 6.75 -13.82 -4.72
CA GLY A 360 6.47 -12.56 -4.09
C GLY A 360 7.55 -12.13 -3.11
N GLY A 361 7.66 -10.85 -2.89
CA GLY A 361 8.64 -10.27 -1.98
C GLY A 361 8.79 -8.77 -2.17
N LEU A 362 9.94 -8.25 -1.82
CA LEU A 362 10.30 -6.85 -1.96
C LEU A 362 11.42 -6.71 -2.98
N GLN A 363 11.08 -6.25 -4.16
CA GLN A 363 12.05 -5.99 -5.22
C GLN A 363 12.81 -4.68 -4.94
N LYS A 364 14.13 -4.68 -5.10
CA LYS A 364 14.94 -3.47 -5.15
C LYS A 364 15.40 -3.20 -6.57
N TRP A 365 15.08 -2.02 -7.07
CA TRP A 365 15.46 -1.54 -8.39
C TRP A 365 16.46 -0.41 -8.26
N VAL A 366 17.49 -0.43 -9.12
CA VAL A 366 18.54 0.59 -9.13
C VAL A 366 18.66 1.18 -10.53
N LEU A 367 18.67 2.51 -10.61
CA LEU A 367 18.91 3.25 -11.84
C LEU A 367 20.40 3.44 -12.05
N ALA A 368 20.95 2.83 -13.11
CA ALA A 368 22.33 2.99 -13.51
C ALA A 368 22.39 3.27 -15.01
N ASN A 369 23.17 4.27 -15.41
CA ASN A 369 23.35 4.66 -16.83
C ASN A 369 22.02 4.89 -17.58
N GLY A 370 21.03 5.45 -16.89
CA GLY A 370 19.70 5.73 -17.46
C GLY A 370 18.78 4.52 -17.57
N THR A 371 19.16 3.37 -17.04
CA THR A 371 18.36 2.13 -17.09
C THR A 371 18.10 1.61 -15.69
N TRP A 372 16.84 1.31 -15.39
CA TRP A 372 16.46 0.62 -14.16
C TRP A 372 16.72 -0.87 -14.29
N THR A 373 17.41 -1.42 -13.29
CA THR A 373 17.71 -2.86 -13.19
C THR A 373 17.30 -3.39 -11.84
N LEU A 374 16.72 -4.60 -11.82
CA LEU A 374 16.40 -5.30 -10.59
C LEU A 374 17.71 -5.78 -9.94
N ALA A 375 18.03 -5.23 -8.78
CA ALA A 375 19.24 -5.58 -8.04
C ALA A 375 19.07 -6.91 -7.29
N TYR A 376 17.94 -7.06 -6.60
CA TYR A 376 17.57 -8.28 -5.86
C TYR A 376 16.12 -8.22 -5.40
N ASP A 377 15.64 -9.35 -4.87
CA ASP A 377 14.37 -9.50 -4.17
C ASP A 377 14.61 -9.98 -2.74
N LEU A 378 13.92 -9.38 -1.78
CA LEU A 378 13.97 -9.72 -0.36
C LEU A 378 12.67 -10.44 0.02
N SER A 379 12.78 -11.68 0.48
CA SER A 379 11.65 -12.51 0.89
C SER A 379 11.89 -13.28 2.19
N SER A 380 13.11 -13.22 2.72
CA SER A 380 13.46 -13.88 3.98
C SER A 380 12.60 -13.34 5.14
N GLY A 381 11.95 -14.22 5.89
CA GLY A 381 11.08 -13.87 7.01
C GLY A 381 9.61 -13.63 6.64
N LEU A 382 9.24 -13.62 5.36
CA LEU A 382 7.84 -13.46 4.93
C LEU A 382 6.98 -14.72 5.10
N ASN A 383 7.58 -15.88 5.39
CA ASN A 383 6.86 -17.16 5.43
C ASN A 383 6.04 -17.42 4.18
N LEU A 384 6.62 -17.15 3.00
CA LEU A 384 5.94 -17.38 1.74
C LEU A 384 5.47 -18.82 1.64
N VAL A 385 4.22 -19.02 1.29
CA VAL A 385 3.67 -20.35 1.13
C VAL A 385 4.29 -21.04 -0.06
N ASN A 386 4.86 -22.18 0.23
CA ASN A 386 5.14 -23.20 -0.75
C ASN A 386 3.88 -24.06 -0.89
N ASN A 387 3.29 -24.02 -2.01
CA ASN A 387 1.91 -24.32 -2.23
C ASN A 387 1.43 -25.77 -2.19
N ALA A 388 2.33 -26.73 -2.06
CA ALA A 388 1.90 -28.13 -1.90
C ALA A 388 1.04 -28.35 -0.63
N SER A 389 1.07 -27.40 0.30
CA SER A 389 0.38 -27.46 1.59
C SER A 389 -0.76 -26.43 1.74
N ALA A 390 -0.90 -25.48 0.83
CA ALA A 390 -1.92 -24.46 0.95
C ALA A 390 -3.29 -25.03 0.60
N ASN A 391 -4.14 -25.10 1.61
CA ASN A 391 -5.51 -25.57 1.44
C ASN A 391 -6.45 -24.37 1.44
N ALA A 392 -6.99 -24.05 0.27
CA ALA A 392 -8.00 -23.00 0.11
C ALA A 392 -9.27 -23.24 0.97
N ALA A 393 -9.48 -24.47 1.45
CA ALA A 393 -10.62 -24.80 2.33
C ALA A 393 -10.42 -24.35 3.79
N THR A 394 -9.19 -23.97 4.18
CA THR A 394 -8.90 -23.39 5.50
C THR A 394 -8.33 -21.99 5.33
N PRO A 395 -9.17 -20.95 5.31
CA PRO A 395 -8.77 -19.58 4.95
C PRO A 395 -7.60 -19.06 5.78
N THR A 396 -7.58 -19.33 7.08
CA THR A 396 -6.54 -18.88 8.01
C THR A 396 -5.19 -19.60 7.85
N ALA A 397 -5.15 -20.71 7.12
CA ALA A 397 -3.94 -21.52 6.91
C ALA A 397 -3.29 -21.29 5.53
N ALA A 398 -3.90 -20.47 4.68
CA ALA A 398 -3.46 -20.33 3.30
C ALA A 398 -2.15 -19.57 3.12
N GLY A 399 -1.81 -18.68 4.06
CA GLY A 399 -0.49 -18.02 4.16
C GLY A 399 -0.25 -16.88 3.18
N VAL A 400 0.98 -16.41 3.14
CA VAL A 400 1.44 -15.22 2.40
C VAL A 400 2.01 -15.62 1.05
N THR A 401 1.65 -14.92 -0.02
CA THR A 401 2.26 -15.10 -1.35
C THR A 401 3.24 -13.99 -1.71
N GLY A 402 3.13 -12.85 -1.05
CA GLY A 402 3.99 -11.68 -1.27
C GLY A 402 3.55 -10.48 -0.46
N LEU A 403 3.79 -9.30 -1.01
CA LEU A 403 3.52 -8.01 -0.38
C LEU A 403 2.55 -7.17 -1.22
N LYS A 404 1.78 -6.31 -0.54
CA LYS A 404 0.79 -5.41 -1.15
C LYS A 404 1.10 -3.94 -0.87
N GLY A 405 0.89 -3.51 0.35
CA GLY A 405 1.17 -2.14 0.79
C GLY A 405 2.65 -1.97 1.10
N LEU A 406 3.20 -0.80 0.79
CA LEU A 406 4.60 -0.48 1.04
C LEU A 406 4.78 1.00 1.37
N THR A 407 5.46 1.28 2.45
CA THR A 407 5.96 2.62 2.78
C THR A 407 7.36 2.51 3.38
N GLY A 408 8.06 3.63 3.51
CA GLY A 408 9.39 3.61 4.09
C GLY A 408 9.96 4.99 4.35
N GLN A 409 11.14 4.99 4.93
CA GLN A 409 11.95 6.20 5.16
C GLN A 409 13.43 5.88 5.06
N VAL A 410 14.22 6.88 4.65
CA VAL A 410 15.66 6.77 4.58
C VAL A 410 16.29 7.45 5.79
N VAL A 411 17.04 6.69 6.59
CA VAL A 411 17.67 7.13 7.81
C VAL A 411 19.14 6.72 7.80
N ASN A 412 20.06 7.66 7.76
CA ASN A 412 21.51 7.40 7.85
C ASN A 412 22.03 6.37 6.83
N GLY A 413 21.53 6.40 5.60
CA GLY A 413 21.96 5.47 4.54
C GLY A 413 21.31 4.07 4.60
N GLN A 414 20.44 3.86 5.57
CA GLN A 414 19.57 2.69 5.65
C GLN A 414 18.16 3.06 5.19
N VAL A 415 17.46 2.10 4.63
CA VAL A 415 16.05 2.25 4.24
C VAL A 415 15.22 1.38 5.16
N GLN A 416 14.46 2.01 6.03
CA GLN A 416 13.45 1.34 6.83
C GLN A 416 12.19 1.21 5.99
N LEU A 417 11.75 -0.01 5.76
CA LEU A 417 10.63 -0.36 4.90
C LEU A 417 9.58 -1.11 5.71
N PHE A 418 8.34 -0.76 5.46
CA PHE A 418 7.19 -1.36 6.12
C PHE A 418 6.20 -1.80 5.05
N ALA A 419 5.73 -3.04 5.17
CA ALA A 419 4.90 -3.64 4.14
C ALA A 419 3.74 -4.44 4.74
N THR A 420 2.64 -4.51 4.00
CA THR A 420 1.52 -5.40 4.32
C THR A 420 1.58 -6.64 3.46
N SER A 421 1.16 -7.78 4.00
CA SER A 421 1.15 -9.04 3.27
C SER A 421 0.12 -9.06 2.14
N TYR A 422 0.40 -9.84 1.12
CA TYR A 422 -0.58 -10.36 0.17
C TYR A 422 -0.86 -11.83 0.48
N GLY A 423 -2.12 -12.20 0.64
CA GLY A 423 -2.52 -13.56 0.99
C GLY A 423 -2.80 -14.44 -0.22
N LEU A 424 -2.65 -15.75 -0.06
CA LEU A 424 -2.98 -16.72 -1.10
C LEU A 424 -4.47 -16.69 -1.47
N ASN A 425 -5.32 -16.43 -0.51
CA ASN A 425 -6.74 -16.16 -0.71
C ASN A 425 -7.20 -14.98 0.15
N GLU A 426 -8.39 -14.51 -0.11
CA GLU A 426 -8.97 -13.30 0.46
C GLU A 426 -9.20 -13.39 1.98
N LEU A 427 -9.23 -14.59 2.54
CA LEU A 427 -9.39 -14.83 3.97
C LEU A 427 -8.07 -15.22 4.67
N SER A 428 -6.95 -15.18 3.96
CA SER A 428 -5.64 -15.45 4.57
C SER A 428 -5.34 -14.42 5.67
N GLN A 429 -4.68 -14.88 6.72
CA GLN A 429 -4.20 -14.00 7.77
C GLN A 429 -3.30 -12.90 7.20
N SER A 430 -3.53 -11.66 7.62
CA SER A 430 -2.77 -10.50 7.21
C SER A 430 -1.68 -10.15 8.20
N TYR A 431 -0.57 -9.62 7.70
CA TYR A 431 0.60 -9.24 8.48
C TYR A 431 1.07 -7.83 8.12
N LEU A 432 1.57 -7.12 9.12
CA LEU A 432 2.41 -5.95 8.98
C LEU A 432 3.85 -6.38 9.21
N TYR A 433 4.71 -6.14 8.23
CA TYR A 433 6.13 -6.46 8.26
C TYR A 433 6.99 -5.20 8.30
N GLY A 434 8.17 -5.33 8.91
CA GLY A 434 9.25 -4.36 8.83
C GLY A 434 10.56 -5.01 8.38
N ILE A 435 11.36 -4.27 7.61
CA ILE A 435 12.72 -4.64 7.22
C ILE A 435 13.58 -3.39 7.10
N THR A 436 14.87 -3.53 7.35
CA THR A 436 15.85 -2.47 7.08
C THR A 436 16.81 -2.97 6.03
N ASP A 437 16.95 -2.24 4.92
CA ASP A 437 17.85 -2.54 3.81
C ASP A 437 18.93 -1.47 3.68
N ASN A 438 20.12 -1.87 3.24
CA ASN A 438 21.19 -0.94 2.96
C ASN A 438 20.95 -0.23 1.62
N LEU A 439 20.75 1.10 1.65
CA LEU A 439 20.46 1.90 0.45
C LEU A 439 21.49 1.69 -0.66
N SER A 440 22.77 1.53 -0.33
CA SER A 440 23.85 1.40 -1.30
C SER A 440 24.08 -0.04 -1.81
N ALA A 441 23.42 -1.03 -1.25
CA ALA A 441 23.57 -2.42 -1.68
C ALA A 441 22.97 -2.63 -3.10
N THR A 442 23.70 -3.36 -3.93
CA THR A 442 23.34 -3.65 -5.32
C THR A 442 23.28 -5.15 -5.63
N SER A 443 23.49 -5.99 -4.62
CA SER A 443 23.39 -7.45 -4.75
C SER A 443 22.90 -8.09 -3.46
N ILE A 444 22.22 -9.22 -3.58
CA ILE A 444 21.70 -9.99 -2.43
C ILE A 444 22.80 -10.43 -1.47
N ALA A 445 24.00 -10.67 -1.97
CA ALA A 445 25.13 -11.09 -1.13
C ALA A 445 25.53 -10.04 -0.09
N GLN A 446 25.27 -8.75 -0.37
CA GLN A 446 25.55 -7.64 0.56
C GLN A 446 24.50 -7.52 1.68
N VAL A 447 23.35 -8.15 1.51
CA VAL A 447 22.18 -8.06 2.38
C VAL A 447 21.67 -9.44 2.81
N SER A 448 22.51 -10.45 2.75
CA SER A 448 22.16 -11.86 3.01
C SER A 448 21.61 -12.15 4.41
N ASN A 449 21.83 -11.25 5.36
CA ASN A 449 21.32 -11.36 6.74
C ASN A 449 20.05 -10.54 6.98
N GLU A 450 19.60 -9.78 6.00
CA GLU A 450 18.39 -8.99 6.13
C GLU A 450 17.16 -9.88 6.03
N GLN A 451 16.22 -9.65 6.93
CA GLN A 451 14.98 -10.42 6.98
C GLN A 451 13.84 -9.57 7.53
N PHE A 452 12.64 -9.87 7.06
CA PHE A 452 11.43 -9.28 7.58
C PHE A 452 11.14 -9.74 9.01
N SER A 453 10.70 -8.82 9.83
CA SER A 453 10.09 -9.06 11.13
C SER A 453 8.59 -8.79 11.07
N ILE A 454 7.79 -9.58 11.79
CA ILE A 454 6.36 -9.31 11.95
C ILE A 454 6.21 -8.25 13.02
N LEU A 455 5.62 -7.10 12.66
CA LEU A 455 5.32 -6.01 13.58
C LEU A 455 3.91 -6.14 14.17
N PHE A 456 2.96 -6.61 13.36
CA PHE A 456 1.59 -6.84 13.79
C PHE A 456 0.91 -7.90 12.92
N THR A 457 -0.03 -8.61 13.52
CA THR A 457 -0.97 -9.49 12.83
C THR A 457 -2.28 -9.58 13.60
N ASP A 458 -3.39 -9.66 12.87
CA ASP A 458 -4.67 -10.02 13.50
C ASP A 458 -4.75 -11.53 13.70
N THR A 459 -4.69 -11.96 14.95
CA THR A 459 -4.78 -13.38 15.33
C THR A 459 -6.19 -13.96 15.22
N THR A 460 -7.21 -13.11 15.07
CA THR A 460 -8.61 -13.55 14.92
C THR A 460 -8.93 -14.03 13.51
N GLY A 461 -8.12 -13.64 12.52
CA GLY A 461 -8.36 -13.91 11.11
C GLY A 461 -9.61 -13.21 10.55
N GLN A 462 -10.12 -12.20 11.25
CA GLN A 462 -11.32 -11.45 10.87
C GLN A 462 -11.01 -10.06 10.32
N THR A 463 -9.77 -9.59 10.46
CA THR A 463 -9.33 -8.27 10.00
C THR A 463 -8.32 -8.43 8.88
N MET A 464 -8.58 -7.79 7.76
CA MET A 464 -7.64 -7.67 6.65
C MET A 464 -6.89 -6.34 6.75
N ILE A 465 -5.57 -6.39 6.69
CA ILE A 465 -4.72 -5.21 6.51
C ILE A 465 -4.65 -4.93 5.01
N THR A 466 -5.09 -3.74 4.60
CA THR A 466 -5.26 -3.42 3.17
C THR A 466 -4.22 -2.43 2.64
N GLY A 467 -3.68 -1.55 3.46
CA GLY A 467 -2.67 -0.57 3.06
C GLY A 467 -1.85 -0.08 4.23
N ILE A 468 -0.80 0.69 3.94
CA ILE A 468 0.11 1.28 4.93
C ILE A 468 0.67 2.60 4.44
N ALA A 469 0.82 3.57 5.35
CA ALA A 469 1.53 4.82 5.12
C ALA A 469 2.20 5.31 6.42
N LEU A 470 3.08 6.28 6.31
CA LEU A 470 3.51 7.08 7.46
C LEU A 470 2.38 8.04 7.85
N ALA A 471 2.23 8.29 9.14
CA ALA A 471 1.25 9.23 9.68
C ALA A 471 1.45 10.64 9.09
N PRO A 472 0.36 11.41 8.88
CA PRO A 472 0.48 12.74 8.32
C PRO A 472 1.08 13.71 9.35
N VAL A 473 1.79 14.70 8.82
CA VAL A 473 2.45 15.73 9.64
C VAL A 473 1.47 16.87 9.85
N PRO A 474 1.26 17.36 11.09
CA PRO A 474 0.43 18.54 11.34
C PRO A 474 0.94 19.75 10.58
N GLU A 475 0.01 20.59 10.10
CA GLU A 475 0.38 21.82 9.40
C GLU A 475 1.24 22.71 10.29
N ALA A 476 2.28 23.31 9.70
CA ALA A 476 3.19 24.21 10.42
C ALA A 476 2.45 25.40 11.08
N ASP A 477 1.36 25.84 10.46
CA ASP A 477 0.50 26.90 11.01
C ASP A 477 -0.18 26.48 12.32
N SER A 478 -0.49 25.18 12.49
CA SER A 478 -1.04 24.65 13.75
C SER A 478 -0.04 24.79 14.90
N TYR A 479 1.24 24.53 14.67
CA TYR A 479 2.29 24.76 15.68
C TYR A 479 2.50 26.24 15.95
N ALA A 480 2.46 27.10 14.93
CA ALA A 480 2.57 28.55 15.09
C ALA A 480 1.39 29.08 15.92
N MET A 481 0.17 28.64 15.66
CA MET A 481 -1.02 29.05 16.43
C MET A 481 -0.94 28.57 17.89
N ILE A 482 -0.47 27.35 18.15
CA ILE A 482 -0.25 26.83 19.52
C ILE A 482 0.80 27.69 20.23
N LEU A 483 1.92 28.00 19.59
CA LEU A 483 2.98 28.84 20.18
C LEU A 483 2.50 30.27 20.44
N VAL A 484 1.73 30.86 19.52
CA VAL A 484 1.08 32.17 19.73
C VAL A 484 0.08 32.11 20.86
N GLY A 485 -0.73 31.07 20.94
CA GLY A 485 -1.71 30.86 22.04
C GLY A 485 -1.02 30.71 23.38
N LEU A 486 0.04 29.91 23.47
CA LEU A 486 0.86 29.76 24.70
C LEU A 486 1.58 31.05 25.05
N GLY A 487 2.11 31.78 24.07
CA GLY A 487 2.74 33.09 24.25
C GLY A 487 1.76 34.12 24.82
N LEU A 488 0.54 34.20 24.28
CA LEU A 488 -0.53 35.08 24.77
C LEU A 488 -0.97 34.71 26.20
N MET A 489 -1.11 33.43 26.51
CA MET A 489 -1.43 32.99 27.90
C MET A 489 -0.31 33.32 28.86
N GLY A 490 0.95 33.14 28.48
CA GLY A 490 2.12 33.53 29.27
C GLY A 490 2.17 35.05 29.52
N PHE A 491 1.84 35.84 28.49
CA PHE A 491 1.80 37.29 28.59
C PHE A 491 0.66 37.79 29.48
N MET A 492 -0.53 37.20 29.39
CA MET A 492 -1.67 37.52 30.25
C MET A 492 -1.38 37.17 31.72
N LYS A 493 -0.76 36.02 32.01
CA LYS A 493 -0.37 35.60 33.35
C LYS A 493 0.69 36.59 33.95
N ARG A 494 1.65 37.06 33.15
CA ARG A 494 2.66 38.04 33.59
C ARG A 494 2.06 39.40 33.88
N ARG A 495 1.01 39.81 33.12
CA ARG A 495 0.31 41.07 33.34
C ARG A 495 -0.54 41.06 34.62
N ARG A 496 -1.15 39.90 34.94
CA ARG A 496 -1.96 39.70 36.13
C ARG A 496 -1.10 39.75 37.43
N ASN A 497 0.13 39.26 37.38
CA ASN A 497 1.05 39.27 38.54
C ASN A 497 1.73 40.61 38.76
N LYS A 498 1.55 41.63 37.91
CA LYS A 498 2.09 42.99 38.11
C LYS A 498 1.07 43.96 38.76
N ASN A 499 -0.18 43.50 38.94
CA ASN A 499 -1.25 44.30 39.52
C ASN A 499 -1.69 43.78 40.90
N VAL A 500 -0.79 43.07 41.63
CA VAL A 500 -0.93 42.68 43.03
C VAL A 500 0.21 43.37 43.81
#